data_9054648a12192614aff51212439293b1
#
_entry.id   9054648a12192614aff51212439293b1
#
_cell.length_a   1.000
_cell.length_b   1.000
_cell.length_c   1.000
_cell.angle_alpha   90.00
_cell.angle_beta   90.00
_cell.angle_gamma   90.00
#
_symmetry.space_group_name_H-M   'P 1'
#
loop_
_entity.id
_entity.type
_entity.pdbx_description
1 polymer ?
#
loop_
_entity_poly.entity_id
_entity_poly.type
_entity_poly.pdbx_seq_one_letter_code
_entity_poly.pdbx_strand_id
1 'polypeptide(L)'
;YPVYLARIRGFSALQIGETMFVSGVAMLFTAPIAGRLSAKLDPRVMMGIGFAGIAIATYLSTGFTADWDFWELFWPQVFRGVFMMICMIPINNIALGTLPPAEMKNASGLFNLTRNLGGAVGLALINQIMTNRTYLHFDRLREAVNITSSTAMSTIAGMEHSLSELGSNARLAAISRLTGLAQ
;
A
#
# COMPACT_ATOMS: atom_id res chain seq x y z
N TYR A 1 0.71 -0.57 1.24
CA TYR A 1 0.32 0.11 2.46
C TYR A 1 1.26 -0.22 3.63
N PRO A 2 1.50 -1.49 4.00
CA PRO A 2 2.45 -1.83 5.07
C PRO A 2 3.87 -1.31 4.83
N VAL A 3 4.33 -1.37 3.58
CA VAL A 3 5.66 -0.88 3.18
C VAL A 3 5.80 0.63 3.40
N TYR A 4 4.74 1.39 3.11
CA TYR A 4 4.71 2.83 3.38
C TYR A 4 4.81 3.13 4.89
N LEU A 5 4.01 2.46 5.70
CA LEU A 5 4.02 2.63 7.17
C LEU A 5 5.38 2.25 7.78
N ALA A 6 5.99 1.17 7.29
CA ALA A 6 7.30 0.73 7.78
C ALA A 6 8.44 1.68 7.37
N ARG A 7 8.50 2.08 6.07
CA ARG A 7 9.64 2.81 5.53
C ARG A 7 9.57 4.32 5.78
N ILE A 8 8.38 4.91 5.73
CA ILE A 8 8.20 6.37 5.80
C ILE A 8 7.83 6.79 7.22
N ARG A 9 6.95 6.04 7.89
CA ARG A 9 6.50 6.36 9.25
C ARG A 9 7.34 5.69 10.35
N GLY A 10 8.17 4.70 10.01
CA GLY A 10 8.94 3.96 11.00
C GLY A 10 8.07 3.16 11.98
N PHE A 11 6.83 2.80 11.60
CA PHE A 11 5.94 2.03 12.45
C PHE A 11 6.52 0.65 12.72
N SER A 12 6.42 0.21 13.97
CA SER A 12 6.73 -1.16 14.36
C SER A 12 5.77 -2.15 13.69
N ALA A 13 6.19 -3.41 13.59
CA ALA A 13 5.34 -4.46 13.05
C ALA A 13 3.99 -4.60 13.80
N LEU A 14 3.99 -4.31 15.11
CA LEU A 14 2.77 -4.31 15.94
C LEU A 14 1.81 -3.19 15.50
N GLN A 15 2.29 -1.96 15.38
CA GLN A 15 1.47 -0.81 14.96
C GLN A 15 0.90 -0.98 13.55
N ILE A 16 1.69 -1.58 12.64
CA ILE A 16 1.19 -1.94 11.31
C ILE A 16 0.09 -2.99 11.41
N GLY A 17 0.28 -3.99 12.27
CA GLY A 17 -0.72 -5.03 12.53
C GLY A 17 -2.02 -4.46 13.08
N GLU A 18 -1.96 -3.55 14.06
CA GLU A 18 -3.12 -2.85 14.63
C GLU A 18 -3.88 -2.05 13.57
N THR A 19 -3.16 -1.32 12.73
CA THR A 19 -3.78 -0.55 11.64
C THR A 19 -4.47 -1.46 10.62
N MET A 20 -3.85 -2.60 10.28
CA MET A 20 -4.44 -3.56 9.34
C MET A 20 -5.57 -4.39 9.96
N PHE A 21 -5.56 -4.59 11.27
CA PHE A 21 -6.62 -5.29 12.00
C PHE A 21 -7.98 -4.62 11.81
N VAL A 22 -8.01 -3.30 11.73
CA VAL A 22 -9.23 -2.50 11.47
C VAL A 22 -9.92 -2.96 10.18
N SER A 23 -9.18 -3.16 9.10
CA SER A 23 -9.76 -3.64 7.83
C SER A 23 -10.28 -5.07 7.95
N GLY A 24 -9.60 -5.94 8.70
CA GLY A 24 -10.04 -7.31 8.97
C GLY A 24 -11.35 -7.36 9.75
N VAL A 25 -11.48 -6.53 10.78
CA VAL A 25 -12.72 -6.40 11.57
C VAL A 25 -13.86 -5.87 10.70
N ALA A 26 -13.59 -4.84 9.88
CA ALA A 26 -14.59 -4.32 8.94
C ALA A 26 -15.06 -5.39 7.95
N MET A 27 -14.16 -6.23 7.43
CA MET A 27 -14.50 -7.37 6.56
C MET A 27 -15.40 -8.38 7.29
N LEU A 28 -15.09 -8.71 8.56
CA LEU A 28 -15.86 -9.66 9.36
C LEU A 28 -17.32 -9.21 9.51
N PHE A 29 -17.55 -7.95 9.87
CA PHE A 29 -18.90 -7.42 10.02
C PHE A 29 -19.62 -7.22 8.68
N THR A 30 -18.89 -6.95 7.61
CA THR A 30 -19.46 -6.77 6.28
C THR A 30 -19.82 -8.10 5.61
N ALA A 31 -19.15 -9.21 5.96
CA ALA A 31 -19.37 -10.51 5.33
C ALA A 31 -20.83 -10.97 5.31
N PRO A 32 -21.58 -10.96 6.44
CA PRO A 32 -22.99 -11.37 6.43
C PRO A 32 -23.89 -10.41 5.64
N ILE A 33 -23.56 -9.10 5.65
CA ILE A 33 -24.30 -8.09 4.91
C ILE A 33 -24.08 -8.29 3.41
N ALA A 34 -22.85 -8.44 2.99
CA ALA A 34 -22.47 -8.67 1.60
C ALA A 34 -23.01 -10.02 1.07
N GLY A 35 -23.07 -11.04 1.93
CA GLY A 35 -23.70 -12.33 1.59
C GLY A 35 -25.21 -12.19 1.29
N ARG A 36 -25.94 -11.44 2.14
CA ARG A 36 -27.37 -11.16 1.91
C ARG A 36 -27.60 -10.27 0.68
N LEU A 37 -26.71 -9.32 0.47
CA LEU A 37 -26.78 -8.41 -0.68
C LEU A 37 -26.52 -9.15 -1.99
N SER A 38 -25.59 -10.10 -2.01
CA SER A 38 -25.28 -10.97 -3.14
C SER A 38 -26.44 -11.90 -3.55
N ALA A 39 -27.37 -12.15 -2.63
CA ALA A 39 -28.60 -12.91 -2.97
C ALA A 39 -29.67 -12.05 -3.63
N LYS A 40 -29.59 -10.72 -3.53
CA LYS A 40 -30.62 -9.78 -4.03
C LYS A 40 -30.15 -8.94 -5.21
N LEU A 41 -28.88 -8.64 -5.29
CA LEU A 41 -28.29 -7.80 -6.33
C LEU A 41 -27.60 -8.63 -7.40
N ASP A 42 -27.62 -8.09 -8.63
CA ASP A 42 -26.82 -8.64 -9.71
C ASP A 42 -25.33 -8.61 -9.32
N PRO A 43 -24.61 -9.76 -9.43
CA PRO A 43 -23.18 -9.83 -9.10
C PRO A 43 -22.32 -8.78 -9.81
N ARG A 44 -22.68 -8.41 -11.04
CA ARG A 44 -21.95 -7.40 -11.83
C ARG A 44 -22.04 -6.00 -11.20
N VAL A 45 -23.23 -5.64 -10.76
CA VAL A 45 -23.47 -4.36 -10.07
C VAL A 45 -22.73 -4.32 -8.75
N MET A 46 -22.79 -5.42 -8.00
CA MET A 46 -22.11 -5.55 -6.71
C MET A 46 -20.59 -5.45 -6.84
N MET A 47 -20.00 -6.07 -7.87
CA MET A 47 -18.59 -5.92 -8.20
C MET A 47 -18.25 -4.47 -8.58
N GLY A 48 -19.08 -3.81 -9.39
CA GLY A 48 -18.89 -2.42 -9.78
C GLY A 48 -18.86 -1.49 -8.56
N ILE A 49 -19.81 -1.65 -7.63
CA ILE A 49 -19.85 -0.90 -6.35
C ILE A 49 -18.61 -1.20 -5.51
N GLY A 50 -18.21 -2.47 -5.41
CA GLY A 50 -17.01 -2.87 -4.66
C GLY A 50 -15.75 -2.22 -5.21
N PHE A 51 -15.51 -2.29 -6.52
CA PHE A 51 -14.35 -1.66 -7.14
C PHE A 51 -14.37 -0.13 -7.05
N ALA A 52 -15.52 0.50 -7.27
CA ALA A 52 -15.67 1.94 -7.10
C ALA A 52 -15.34 2.37 -5.65
N GLY A 53 -15.86 1.63 -4.67
CA GLY A 53 -15.56 1.90 -3.26
C GLY A 53 -14.09 1.71 -2.90
N ILE A 54 -13.42 0.67 -3.42
CA ILE A 54 -11.98 0.48 -3.25
C ILE A 54 -11.19 1.63 -3.89
N ALA A 55 -11.60 2.09 -5.08
CA ALA A 55 -10.97 3.21 -5.76
C ALA A 55 -11.09 4.50 -4.93
N ILE A 56 -12.28 4.78 -4.38
CA ILE A 56 -12.52 5.93 -3.48
C ILE A 56 -11.68 5.80 -2.20
N ALA A 57 -11.68 4.63 -1.56
CA ALA A 57 -10.88 4.40 -0.35
C ALA A 57 -9.37 4.59 -0.61
N THR A 58 -8.90 4.16 -1.78
CA THR A 58 -7.50 4.36 -2.21
C THR A 58 -7.23 5.83 -2.52
N TYR A 59 -8.16 6.52 -3.17
CA TYR A 59 -8.04 7.95 -3.45
C TYR A 59 -7.98 8.78 -2.17
N LEU A 60 -8.83 8.49 -1.18
CA LEU A 60 -8.76 9.14 0.14
C LEU A 60 -7.39 8.91 0.81
N SER A 61 -6.74 7.80 0.51
CA SER A 61 -5.39 7.48 1.00
C SER A 61 -4.26 8.20 0.25
N THR A 62 -4.52 8.92 -0.85
CA THR A 62 -3.46 9.66 -1.57
C THR A 62 -3.03 10.94 -0.86
N GLY A 63 -3.90 11.48 0.01
CA GLY A 63 -3.60 12.65 0.84
C GLY A 63 -2.78 12.35 2.10
N PHE A 64 -2.22 11.15 2.25
CA PHE A 64 -1.42 10.79 3.41
C PHE A 64 -0.20 11.71 3.56
N THR A 65 -0.21 12.49 4.63
CA THR A 65 0.95 13.26 5.09
C THR A 65 1.70 12.48 6.17
N ALA A 66 2.93 12.91 6.46
CA ALA A 66 3.75 12.29 7.49
C ALA A 66 3.16 12.44 8.91
N ASP A 67 2.15 13.31 9.09
CA ASP A 67 1.57 13.66 10.39
C ASP A 67 0.29 12.85 10.73
N TRP A 68 -0.19 12.01 9.80
CA TRP A 68 -1.42 11.23 10.02
C TRP A 68 -1.24 10.18 11.09
N ASP A 69 -2.11 10.23 12.10
CA ASP A 69 -2.14 9.30 13.22
C ASP A 69 -3.10 8.13 12.96
N PHE A 70 -3.20 7.19 13.91
CA PHE A 70 -4.05 6.00 13.83
C PHE A 70 -5.50 6.31 13.45
N TRP A 71 -6.10 7.36 14.00
CA TRP A 71 -7.51 7.73 13.76
C TRP A 71 -7.78 8.20 12.34
N GLU A 72 -6.84 8.86 11.72
CA GLU A 72 -6.95 9.31 10.32
C GLU A 72 -6.80 8.13 9.35
N LEU A 73 -5.97 7.15 9.72
CA LEU A 73 -5.80 5.91 8.98
C LEU A 73 -7.00 4.94 9.16
N PHE A 74 -7.76 5.08 10.24
CA PHE A 74 -8.87 4.20 10.59
C PHE A 74 -9.96 4.17 9.52
N TRP A 75 -10.48 5.32 9.12
CA TRP A 75 -11.60 5.40 8.17
C TRP A 75 -11.27 4.83 6.78
N PRO A 76 -10.15 5.18 6.13
CA PRO A 76 -9.75 4.54 4.88
C PRO A 76 -9.63 3.02 4.96
N GLN A 77 -9.18 2.48 6.11
CA GLN A 77 -9.09 1.05 6.33
C GLN A 77 -10.46 0.38 6.50
N VAL A 78 -11.38 1.02 7.19
CA VAL A 78 -12.77 0.54 7.30
C VAL A 78 -13.42 0.48 5.93
N PHE A 79 -13.36 1.59 5.16
CA PHE A 79 -13.92 1.63 3.80
C PHE A 79 -13.30 0.55 2.91
N ARG A 80 -11.99 0.42 2.95
CA ARG A 80 -11.28 -0.61 2.19
C ARG A 80 -11.74 -2.01 2.55
N GLY A 81 -11.87 -2.33 3.85
CA GLY A 81 -12.34 -3.64 4.33
C GLY A 81 -13.77 -3.93 3.87
N VAL A 82 -14.67 -2.97 4.01
CA VAL A 82 -16.08 -3.08 3.59
C VAL A 82 -16.18 -3.37 2.09
N PHE A 83 -15.60 -2.52 1.25
CA PHE A 83 -15.72 -2.64 -0.20
C PHE A 83 -14.95 -3.84 -0.76
N MET A 84 -13.84 -4.23 -0.12
CA MET A 84 -13.12 -5.46 -0.45
C MET A 84 -14.03 -6.68 -0.28
N MET A 85 -14.80 -6.74 0.80
CA MET A 85 -15.72 -7.86 1.05
C MET A 85 -16.89 -7.87 0.10
N ILE A 86 -17.47 -6.70 -0.20
CA ILE A 86 -18.54 -6.52 -1.19
C ILE A 86 -18.10 -7.00 -2.58
N CYS A 87 -16.84 -6.80 -2.96
CA CYS A 87 -16.29 -7.26 -4.23
C CYS A 87 -15.98 -8.76 -4.23
N MET A 88 -15.48 -9.31 -3.12
CA MET A 88 -14.96 -10.68 -3.04
C MET A 88 -16.06 -11.74 -3.14
N ILE A 89 -17.22 -11.51 -2.51
CA ILE A 89 -18.32 -12.48 -2.50
C ILE A 89 -18.87 -12.75 -3.90
N PRO A 90 -19.25 -11.74 -4.72
CA PRO A 90 -19.75 -12.03 -6.06
C PRO A 90 -18.69 -12.65 -6.97
N ILE A 91 -17.40 -12.33 -6.82
CA ILE A 91 -16.32 -12.97 -7.57
C ILE A 91 -16.31 -14.48 -7.32
N ASN A 92 -16.36 -14.89 -6.04
CA ASN A 92 -16.41 -16.30 -5.66
C ASN A 92 -17.68 -16.98 -6.20
N ASN A 93 -18.83 -16.31 -6.10
CA ASN A 93 -20.10 -16.85 -6.58
C ASN A 93 -20.12 -17.03 -8.10
N ILE A 94 -19.59 -16.10 -8.87
CA ILE A 94 -19.50 -16.23 -10.34
C ILE A 94 -18.51 -17.35 -10.71
N ALA A 95 -17.38 -17.42 -10.02
CA ALA A 95 -16.33 -18.38 -10.37
C ALA A 95 -16.70 -19.83 -10.02
N LEU A 96 -17.45 -20.06 -8.95
CA LEU A 96 -17.72 -21.39 -8.42
C LEU A 96 -19.22 -21.77 -8.42
N GLY A 97 -20.11 -20.78 -8.45
CA GLY A 97 -21.55 -21.00 -8.23
C GLY A 97 -22.30 -21.72 -9.38
N THR A 98 -21.69 -21.83 -10.56
CA THR A 98 -22.28 -22.53 -11.72
C THR A 98 -21.84 -23.99 -11.83
N LEU A 99 -20.95 -24.45 -10.96
CA LEU A 99 -20.35 -25.78 -11.04
C LEU A 99 -21.13 -26.82 -10.22
N PRO A 100 -21.24 -28.06 -10.70
CA PRO A 100 -21.83 -29.15 -9.94
C PRO A 100 -20.96 -29.47 -8.71
N PRO A 101 -21.57 -29.93 -7.60
CA PRO A 101 -20.83 -30.19 -6.35
C PRO A 101 -19.65 -31.15 -6.49
N ALA A 102 -19.72 -32.09 -7.44
CA ALA A 102 -18.65 -33.06 -7.68
C ALA A 102 -17.36 -32.41 -8.22
N GLU A 103 -17.47 -31.33 -8.98
CA GLU A 103 -16.34 -30.63 -9.60
C GLU A 103 -15.83 -29.47 -8.75
N MET A 104 -16.57 -29.05 -7.74
CA MET A 104 -16.29 -27.87 -6.92
C MET A 104 -14.93 -27.96 -6.22
N LYS A 105 -14.51 -29.16 -5.82
CA LYS A 105 -13.21 -29.38 -5.14
C LYS A 105 -12.03 -29.04 -6.07
N ASN A 106 -12.08 -29.51 -7.31
CA ASN A 106 -11.02 -29.28 -8.29
C ASN A 106 -11.03 -27.82 -8.78
N ALA A 107 -12.22 -27.28 -9.01
CA ALA A 107 -12.41 -25.90 -9.42
C ALA A 107 -11.93 -24.89 -8.37
N SER A 108 -12.14 -25.17 -7.07
CA SER A 108 -11.63 -24.33 -5.98
C SER A 108 -10.10 -24.27 -5.96
N GLY A 109 -9.42 -25.39 -6.24
CA GLY A 109 -7.97 -25.44 -6.36
C GLY A 109 -7.48 -24.57 -7.52
N LEU A 110 -8.09 -24.70 -8.69
CA LEU A 110 -7.76 -23.92 -9.88
C LEU A 110 -8.04 -22.43 -9.68
N PHE A 111 -9.17 -22.09 -9.05
CA PHE A 111 -9.53 -20.72 -8.71
C PHE A 111 -8.48 -20.07 -7.79
N ASN A 112 -8.06 -20.77 -6.72
CA ASN A 112 -7.02 -20.28 -5.82
C ASN A 112 -5.66 -20.12 -6.52
N LEU A 113 -5.31 -21.05 -7.40
CA LEU A 113 -4.09 -20.95 -8.21
C LEU A 113 -4.13 -19.70 -9.09
N THR A 114 -5.20 -19.51 -9.85
CA THR A 114 -5.37 -18.34 -10.73
C THR A 114 -5.37 -17.04 -9.96
N ARG A 115 -6.04 -16.99 -8.79
CA ARG A 115 -6.04 -15.84 -7.89
C ARG A 115 -4.64 -15.49 -7.40
N ASN A 116 -3.85 -16.49 -6.99
CA ASN A 116 -2.50 -16.28 -6.51
C ASN A 116 -1.57 -15.82 -7.65
N LEU A 117 -1.70 -16.40 -8.85
CA LEU A 117 -0.96 -15.96 -10.03
C LEU A 117 -1.31 -14.50 -10.40
N GLY A 118 -2.60 -14.16 -10.41
CA GLY A 118 -3.04 -12.77 -10.64
C GLY A 118 -2.48 -11.80 -9.59
N GLY A 119 -2.46 -12.22 -8.32
CA GLY A 119 -1.85 -11.46 -7.24
C GLY A 119 -0.33 -11.25 -7.43
N ALA A 120 0.39 -12.30 -7.83
CA ALA A 120 1.83 -12.23 -8.07
C ALA A 120 2.16 -11.28 -9.24
N VAL A 121 1.42 -11.39 -10.36
CA VAL A 121 1.58 -10.49 -11.51
C VAL A 121 1.25 -9.04 -11.12
N GLY A 122 0.14 -8.82 -10.41
CA GLY A 122 -0.25 -7.49 -9.94
C GLY A 122 0.80 -6.87 -9.02
N LEU A 123 1.36 -7.66 -8.10
CA LEU A 123 2.42 -7.20 -7.19
C LEU A 123 3.72 -6.87 -7.95
N ALA A 124 4.10 -7.68 -8.94
CA ALA A 124 5.26 -7.43 -9.78
C ALA A 124 5.12 -6.11 -10.56
N LEU A 125 3.94 -5.85 -11.15
CA LEU A 125 3.65 -4.61 -11.87
C LEU A 125 3.71 -3.39 -10.94
N ILE A 126 3.11 -3.47 -9.76
CA ILE A 126 3.14 -2.39 -8.77
C ILE A 126 4.59 -2.11 -8.34
N ASN A 127 5.37 -3.15 -8.02
CA ASN A 127 6.76 -2.98 -7.65
C ASN A 127 7.60 -2.36 -8.76
N GLN A 128 7.38 -2.76 -10.03
CA GLN A 128 8.06 -2.16 -11.18
C GLN A 128 7.74 -0.67 -11.32
N ILE A 129 6.45 -0.30 -11.19
CA ILE A 129 6.02 1.10 -11.23
C ILE A 129 6.65 1.90 -10.09
N MET A 130 6.63 1.36 -8.87
CA MET A 130 7.24 2.02 -7.70
C MET A 130 8.74 2.22 -7.91
N THR A 131 9.45 1.20 -8.36
CA THR A 131 10.89 1.26 -8.62
C THR A 131 11.21 2.31 -9.69
N ASN A 132 10.50 2.30 -10.81
CA ASN A 132 10.69 3.29 -11.88
C ASN A 132 10.42 4.72 -11.39
N ARG A 133 9.37 4.91 -10.60
CA ARG A 133 9.07 6.23 -10.01
C ARG A 133 10.14 6.69 -9.03
N THR A 134 10.65 5.78 -8.22
CA THR A 134 11.75 6.08 -7.29
C THR A 134 13.00 6.53 -8.05
N TYR A 135 13.39 5.82 -9.12
CA TYR A 135 14.53 6.23 -9.95
C TYR A 135 14.32 7.60 -10.60
N LEU A 136 13.13 7.86 -11.16
CA LEU A 136 12.82 9.15 -11.77
C LEU A 136 12.90 10.31 -10.76
N HIS A 137 12.41 10.11 -9.54
CA HIS A 137 12.51 11.13 -8.50
C HIS A 137 13.94 11.26 -7.99
N PHE A 138 14.69 10.18 -7.90
CA PHE A 138 16.09 10.21 -7.52
C PHE A 138 16.95 10.97 -8.54
N ASP A 139 16.73 10.74 -9.83
CA ASP A 139 17.45 11.46 -10.90
C ASP A 139 17.13 12.97 -10.88
N ARG A 140 15.87 13.33 -10.67
CA ARG A 140 15.47 14.74 -10.51
C ARG A 140 16.12 15.39 -9.28
N LEU A 141 16.21 14.66 -8.16
CA LEU A 141 16.90 15.15 -6.97
C LEU A 141 18.40 15.30 -7.22
N ARG A 142 19.02 14.36 -7.93
CA ARG A 142 20.45 14.47 -8.33
C ARG A 142 20.73 15.68 -9.23
N GLU A 143 19.83 15.98 -10.16
CA GLU A 143 19.93 17.18 -10.99
C GLU A 143 19.76 18.46 -10.16
N ALA A 144 18.83 18.47 -9.19
CA ALA A 144 18.59 19.61 -8.30
C ALA A 144 19.72 19.80 -7.25
N VAL A 145 20.35 18.71 -6.80
CA VAL A 145 21.49 18.71 -5.86
C VAL A 145 22.81 18.69 -6.67
N ASN A 146 22.99 19.66 -7.55
CA ASN A 146 24.26 19.83 -8.21
C ASN A 146 25.28 20.44 -7.23
N ILE A 147 26.56 20.05 -7.34
CA ILE A 147 27.67 20.53 -6.48
C ILE A 147 27.77 22.09 -6.49
N THR A 148 27.19 22.70 -7.52
CA THR A 148 27.13 24.16 -7.69
C THR A 148 25.93 24.82 -6.97
N SER A 149 24.99 24.03 -6.40
CA SER A 149 23.84 24.56 -5.67
C SER A 149 24.28 25.09 -4.30
N SER A 150 24.09 26.39 -4.09
CA SER A 150 24.39 27.05 -2.81
C SER A 150 23.64 26.43 -1.63
N THR A 151 22.42 25.94 -1.86
CA THR A 151 21.59 25.26 -0.88
C THR A 151 22.13 23.87 -0.50
N ALA A 152 22.64 23.11 -1.47
CA ALA A 152 23.27 21.82 -1.20
C ALA A 152 24.57 22.01 -0.39
N MET A 153 25.39 22.98 -0.75
CA MET A 153 26.61 23.31 -0.03
C MET A 153 26.35 23.80 1.37
N SER A 154 25.35 24.64 1.60
CA SER A 154 24.99 25.10 2.96
C SER A 154 24.44 23.96 3.83
N THR A 155 23.68 23.03 3.24
CA THR A 155 23.17 21.85 3.96
C THR A 155 24.29 20.89 4.32
N ILE A 156 25.24 20.64 3.42
CA ILE A 156 26.44 19.82 3.68
C ILE A 156 27.29 20.47 4.78
N ALA A 157 27.52 21.78 4.71
CA ALA A 157 28.27 22.52 5.71
C ALA A 157 27.60 22.49 7.10
N GLY A 158 26.27 22.62 7.14
CA GLY A 158 25.49 22.48 8.37
C GLY A 158 25.59 21.08 8.99
N MET A 159 25.51 20.03 8.16
CA MET A 159 25.71 18.64 8.62
C MET A 159 27.16 18.35 9.02
N GLU A 160 28.14 18.90 8.30
CA GLU A 160 29.56 18.79 8.65
C GLU A 160 29.84 19.43 10.01
N HIS A 161 29.25 20.60 10.30
CA HIS A 161 29.36 21.26 11.58
C HIS A 161 28.71 20.43 12.72
N SER A 162 27.52 19.89 12.50
CA SER A 162 26.82 19.07 13.49
C SER A 162 27.49 17.71 13.75
N LEU A 163 28.29 17.21 12.79
CA LEU A 163 29.03 15.95 12.89
C LEU A 163 30.52 16.15 13.24
N SER A 164 31.00 17.38 13.30
CA SER A 164 32.41 17.69 13.61
C SER A 164 32.87 17.21 14.98
N GLU A 165 31.91 17.05 15.90
CA GLU A 165 32.17 16.48 17.23
C GLU A 165 32.36 14.95 17.22
N LEU A 166 32.01 14.27 16.10
CA LEU A 166 32.04 12.79 15.96
C LEU A 166 33.30 12.23 15.28
N GLY A 167 34.27 13.06 14.91
CA GLY A 167 35.59 12.62 14.41
C GLY A 167 35.88 12.94 12.94
N SER A 168 37.07 12.55 12.48
CA SER A 168 37.70 12.97 11.21
C SER A 168 36.96 12.60 9.91
N ASN A 169 35.87 11.84 9.96
CA ASN A 169 35.08 11.41 8.81
C ASN A 169 33.69 12.09 8.70
N ALA A 170 33.48 13.23 9.37
CA ALA A 170 32.21 13.93 9.43
C ALA A 170 31.64 14.26 8.04
N ARG A 171 32.49 14.64 7.09
CA ARG A 171 32.08 14.97 5.71
C ARG A 171 31.57 13.75 4.94
N LEU A 172 32.23 12.62 5.07
CA LEU A 172 31.79 11.36 4.45
C LEU A 172 30.48 10.86 5.07
N ALA A 173 30.32 11.02 6.39
CA ALA A 173 29.09 10.68 7.09
C ALA A 173 27.93 11.61 6.71
N ALA A 174 28.17 12.90 6.48
CA ALA A 174 27.16 13.85 5.99
C ALA A 174 26.71 13.50 4.56
N ILE A 175 27.62 13.19 3.67
CA ILE A 175 27.32 12.78 2.30
C ILE A 175 26.56 11.46 2.28
N SER A 176 26.96 10.46 3.08
CA SER A 176 26.25 9.18 3.15
C SER A 176 24.83 9.29 3.72
N ARG A 177 24.58 10.22 4.65
CA ARG A 177 23.24 10.51 5.16
C ARG A 177 22.37 11.21 4.12
N LEU A 178 22.92 12.14 3.34
CA LEU A 178 22.18 12.78 2.24
C LEU A 178 21.81 11.77 1.15
N THR A 179 22.71 10.86 0.80
CA THR A 179 22.43 9.79 -0.17
C THR A 179 21.44 8.76 0.38
N GLY A 180 21.45 8.48 1.68
CA GLY A 180 20.48 7.60 2.36
C GLY A 180 19.08 8.21 2.49
N LEU A 181 18.95 9.53 2.62
CA LEU A 181 17.66 10.23 2.61
C LEU A 181 17.03 10.32 1.21
N ALA A 182 17.84 10.15 0.15
CA ALA A 182 17.39 10.15 -1.24
C ALA A 182 16.97 8.75 -1.75
N GLN A 183 17.16 7.70 -0.94
CA GLN A 183 16.66 6.33 -1.18
C GLN A 183 15.33 6.08 -0.44
#